data_054df4fdc9758f9b7524d0a481c73c26
#
_entry.id   054df4fdc9758f9b7524d0a481c73c26
#
_cell.length_a   1.000
_cell.length_b   1.000
_cell.length_c   1.000
_cell.angle_alpha   90.00
_cell.angle_beta   90.00
_cell.angle_gamma   90.00
#
_symmetry.space_group_name_H-M   'P 1'
#
loop_
_entity.id
_entity.type
_entity.pdbx_description
1 polymer ?
#
loop_
_entity_poly.entity_id
_entity_poly.type
_entity_poly.pdbx_seq_one_letter_code
_entity_poly.pdbx_strand_id
1 'polypeptide(L)'
;MQDVRRKILVAGMGTNPSVLTQAVWALAHQNPPIVPDEVVVIMTKSGSEQLKQQLLVGAPSVWVSMMDDLRKEGIDVEDKLAFGEATIHIIPDAKGNWIEDLRSSEDNLRAADFMLRQLRQYTEASDTVVYASIAGGRKSMSALLLSCMTLLGREDDKVFHVLLPKDLEGRVEPTMYYPRKGVVYTNQTTGKKIKGDKTLGELFEVPYVRMRGWYQEKFKSLPPTYQMLISKVQTVAPPAVAYPEIEIDAWNGGVTIGGLSVSLSRPCFAALLLLAGGWSVRDLHERLLAAHGAGGCGRCDWLATFQEGSLFSNPSFTEDLTKTLSNLRKKLKESGMSTAEALVPQRGNPVMFPLSRIKLRNLNRLTELCDCLAPKSP
;
A
#
# COMPACT_ATOMS: atom_id res chain seq x y z
N MET A 1 -16.45 2.96 -26.10
CA MET A 1 -17.66 3.43 -25.38
C MET A 1 -17.19 4.45 -24.35
N GLN A 2 -17.75 5.66 -24.35
CA GLN A 2 -17.50 6.62 -23.28
C GLN A 2 -18.07 6.05 -21.98
N ASP A 3 -17.31 6.18 -20.89
CA ASP A 3 -17.75 5.79 -19.55
C ASP A 3 -18.88 6.77 -19.13
N VAL A 4 -20.11 6.26 -19.09
CA VAL A 4 -21.32 7.04 -18.79
C VAL A 4 -21.48 7.30 -17.29
N ARG A 5 -20.60 6.75 -16.47
CA ARG A 5 -20.68 6.88 -15.00
C ARG A 5 -20.38 8.32 -14.56
N ARG A 6 -21.09 8.76 -13.53
CA ARG A 6 -20.87 10.05 -12.88
C ARG A 6 -19.48 10.08 -12.25
N LYS A 7 -18.72 11.13 -12.52
CA LYS A 7 -17.39 11.36 -11.94
C LYS A 7 -17.52 12.22 -10.68
N ILE A 8 -17.14 11.70 -9.55
CA ILE A 8 -17.23 12.38 -8.25
C ILE A 8 -15.83 12.74 -7.79
N LEU A 9 -15.54 14.03 -7.65
CA LEU A 9 -14.32 14.47 -6.99
C LEU A 9 -14.57 14.55 -5.48
N VAL A 10 -13.82 13.77 -4.69
CA VAL A 10 -13.84 13.84 -3.22
C VAL A 10 -12.52 14.40 -2.73
N ALA A 11 -12.53 15.51 -2.00
CA ALA A 11 -11.35 16.17 -1.49
C ALA A 11 -11.37 16.33 0.03
N GLY A 12 -10.32 15.87 0.71
CA GLY A 12 -10.03 16.25 2.09
C GLY A 12 -9.40 17.65 2.10
N MET A 13 -10.03 18.63 2.77
CA MET A 13 -9.60 20.02 2.69
C MET A 13 -9.29 20.63 4.05
N GLY A 14 -8.29 21.50 4.07
CA GLY A 14 -7.96 22.39 5.19
C GLY A 14 -8.37 23.83 4.93
N THR A 15 -7.54 24.74 5.39
CA THR A 15 -7.77 26.18 5.33
C THR A 15 -7.30 26.86 4.03
N ASN A 16 -6.73 26.11 3.10
CA ASN A 16 -6.30 26.65 1.79
C ASN A 16 -7.24 26.16 0.68
N PRO A 17 -8.25 26.93 0.27
CA PRO A 17 -9.22 26.50 -0.73
C PRO A 17 -8.70 26.49 -2.17
N SER A 18 -7.58 27.16 -2.46
CA SER A 18 -7.00 27.18 -3.80
C SER A 18 -6.62 25.78 -4.31
N VAL A 19 -6.30 24.86 -3.40
CA VAL A 19 -5.94 23.48 -3.75
C VAL A 19 -7.12 22.76 -4.45
N LEU A 20 -8.37 23.09 -4.09
CA LEU A 20 -9.55 22.50 -4.72
C LEU A 20 -9.69 22.95 -6.17
N THR A 21 -9.61 24.25 -6.42
CA THR A 21 -9.72 24.82 -7.77
C THR A 21 -8.56 24.39 -8.67
N GLN A 22 -7.35 24.28 -8.10
CA GLN A 22 -6.18 23.73 -8.78
C GLN A 22 -6.37 22.27 -9.16
N ALA A 23 -6.97 21.44 -8.28
CA ALA A 23 -7.28 20.06 -8.57
C ALA A 23 -8.33 19.91 -9.69
N VAL A 24 -9.41 20.69 -9.63
CA VAL A 24 -10.44 20.71 -10.70
C VAL A 24 -9.82 21.15 -12.03
N TRP A 25 -9.03 22.22 -12.02
CA TRP A 25 -8.36 22.72 -13.22
C TRP A 25 -7.42 21.69 -13.84
N ALA A 26 -6.58 21.06 -13.01
CA ALA A 26 -5.65 20.04 -13.48
C ALA A 26 -6.36 18.79 -14.03
N LEU A 27 -7.48 18.36 -13.45
CA LEU A 27 -8.30 17.27 -13.98
C LEU A 27 -8.93 17.64 -15.33
N ALA A 28 -9.48 18.85 -15.46
CA ALA A 28 -10.11 19.33 -16.67
C ALA A 28 -9.13 19.43 -17.85
N HIS A 29 -7.82 19.55 -17.56
CA HIS A 29 -6.74 19.62 -18.57
C HIS A 29 -6.02 18.28 -18.80
N GLN A 30 -6.56 17.18 -18.31
CA GLN A 30 -6.06 15.86 -18.68
C GLN A 30 -6.43 15.52 -20.14
N ASN A 31 -5.76 14.55 -20.71
CA ASN A 31 -6.08 14.03 -22.04
C ASN A 31 -6.46 12.54 -21.95
N PRO A 32 -7.74 12.17 -22.10
CA PRO A 32 -8.91 13.05 -22.29
C PRO A 32 -9.26 13.88 -21.03
N PRO A 33 -9.99 15.00 -21.18
CA PRO A 33 -10.42 15.82 -20.05
C PRO A 33 -11.26 15.06 -19.04
N ILE A 34 -10.99 15.29 -17.76
CA ILE A 34 -11.73 14.72 -16.64
C ILE A 34 -12.46 15.86 -15.94
N VAL A 35 -13.73 16.05 -16.24
CA VAL A 35 -14.58 17.05 -15.58
C VAL A 35 -15.53 16.32 -14.63
N PRO A 36 -15.39 16.51 -13.30
CA PRO A 36 -16.29 15.91 -12.33
C PRO A 36 -17.74 16.42 -12.50
N ASP A 37 -18.72 15.52 -12.32
CA ASP A 37 -20.12 15.91 -12.27
C ASP A 37 -20.43 16.60 -10.95
N GLU A 38 -19.81 16.13 -9.86
CA GLU A 38 -20.00 16.64 -8.50
C GLU A 38 -18.65 16.77 -7.78
N VAL A 39 -18.52 17.84 -6.99
CA VAL A 39 -17.33 18.11 -6.17
C VAL A 39 -17.73 18.10 -4.70
N VAL A 40 -17.22 17.13 -3.97
CA VAL A 40 -17.49 16.88 -2.57
C VAL A 40 -16.27 17.21 -1.74
N VAL A 41 -16.46 18.01 -0.70
CA VAL A 41 -15.37 18.42 0.19
C VAL A 41 -15.64 17.96 1.61
N ILE A 42 -14.67 17.30 2.23
CA ILE A 42 -14.71 16.90 3.64
C ILE A 42 -13.69 17.73 4.41
N MET A 43 -14.16 18.45 5.42
CA MET A 43 -13.33 19.44 6.11
C MET A 43 -13.81 19.73 7.54
N THR A 44 -13.03 20.55 8.23
CA THR A 44 -13.37 21.12 9.54
C THR A 44 -14.18 22.40 9.38
N LYS A 45 -14.80 22.87 10.46
CA LYS A 45 -15.62 24.09 10.45
C LYS A 45 -14.81 25.31 10.01
N SER A 46 -13.66 25.56 10.65
CA SER A 46 -12.80 26.70 10.29
C SER A 46 -12.37 26.68 8.82
N GLY A 47 -12.11 25.49 8.26
CA GLY A 47 -11.81 25.35 6.84
C GLY A 47 -12.99 25.69 5.94
N SER A 48 -14.22 25.27 6.32
CA SER A 48 -15.44 25.49 5.51
C SER A 48 -15.81 26.98 5.42
N GLU A 49 -15.64 27.73 6.48
CA GLU A 49 -15.88 29.17 6.49
C GLU A 49 -14.95 29.89 5.52
N GLN A 50 -13.65 29.56 5.55
CA GLN A 50 -12.68 30.13 4.61
C GLN A 50 -12.95 29.72 3.17
N LEU A 51 -13.29 28.45 2.93
CA LEU A 51 -13.59 27.97 1.58
C LEU A 51 -14.79 28.70 1.00
N LYS A 52 -15.90 28.79 1.75
CA LYS A 52 -17.12 29.52 1.32
C LYS A 52 -16.80 30.99 1.00
N GLN A 53 -16.09 31.67 1.92
CA GLN A 53 -15.74 33.07 1.74
C GLN A 53 -14.86 33.30 0.48
N GLN A 54 -13.93 32.43 0.22
CA GLN A 54 -12.96 32.63 -0.86
C GLN A 54 -13.43 32.10 -2.23
N LEU A 55 -14.20 31.01 -2.26
CA LEU A 55 -14.58 30.39 -3.54
C LEU A 55 -16.03 30.69 -3.97
N LEU A 56 -16.97 30.88 -3.02
CA LEU A 56 -18.37 30.98 -3.33
C LEU A 56 -18.93 32.41 -3.19
N VAL A 57 -18.23 33.29 -2.48
CA VAL A 57 -18.63 34.70 -2.34
C VAL A 57 -18.01 35.55 -3.46
N GLY A 58 -18.80 36.49 -4.00
CA GLY A 58 -18.41 37.39 -5.06
C GLY A 58 -19.34 37.31 -6.28
N ALA A 59 -19.28 38.32 -7.16
CA ALA A 59 -20.12 38.39 -8.37
C ALA A 59 -19.23 38.82 -9.58
N PRO A 60 -18.68 37.89 -10.36
CA PRO A 60 -18.75 36.43 -10.16
C PRO A 60 -17.84 35.95 -9.03
N SER A 61 -18.22 34.81 -8.43
CA SER A 61 -17.35 34.11 -7.47
C SER A 61 -16.14 33.48 -8.18
N VAL A 62 -15.12 33.08 -7.40
CA VAL A 62 -13.94 32.37 -7.96
C VAL A 62 -14.36 31.09 -8.66
N TRP A 63 -15.31 30.34 -8.09
CA TRP A 63 -15.82 29.10 -8.66
C TRP A 63 -16.50 29.32 -10.02
N VAL A 64 -17.40 30.29 -10.11
CA VAL A 64 -18.07 30.64 -11.34
C VAL A 64 -17.08 31.15 -12.38
N SER A 65 -16.13 31.99 -11.98
CA SER A 65 -15.08 32.51 -12.88
C SER A 65 -14.23 31.36 -13.48
N MET A 66 -13.90 30.36 -12.66
CA MET A 66 -13.16 29.18 -13.12
C MET A 66 -13.95 28.39 -14.16
N MET A 67 -15.25 28.12 -13.90
CA MET A 67 -16.12 27.43 -14.84
C MET A 67 -16.24 28.19 -16.17
N ASP A 68 -16.36 29.52 -16.11
CA ASP A 68 -16.43 30.36 -17.31
C ASP A 68 -15.13 30.32 -18.11
N ASP A 69 -13.99 30.31 -17.44
CA ASP A 69 -12.70 30.24 -18.12
C ASP A 69 -12.47 28.84 -18.73
N LEU A 70 -12.86 27.74 -18.06
CA LEU A 70 -12.85 26.38 -18.64
C LEU A 70 -13.74 26.31 -19.90
N ARG A 71 -14.95 26.91 -19.86
CA ARG A 71 -15.87 26.97 -21.01
C ARG A 71 -15.25 27.73 -22.16
N LYS A 72 -14.57 28.87 -21.92
CA LYS A 72 -13.87 29.63 -22.97
C LYS A 72 -12.73 28.84 -23.60
N GLU A 73 -12.13 27.91 -22.87
CA GLU A 73 -11.10 27.01 -23.41
C GLU A 73 -11.67 25.77 -24.12
N GLY A 74 -13.00 25.71 -24.28
CA GLY A 74 -13.69 24.63 -25.01
C GLY A 74 -13.90 23.36 -24.17
N ILE A 75 -13.71 23.44 -22.86
CA ILE A 75 -13.98 22.32 -21.95
C ILE A 75 -15.47 22.33 -21.58
N ASP A 76 -16.13 21.20 -21.79
CA ASP A 76 -17.55 21.06 -21.45
C ASP A 76 -17.73 20.97 -19.93
N VAL A 77 -18.38 21.98 -19.37
CA VAL A 77 -18.73 22.09 -17.94
C VAL A 77 -20.25 22.21 -17.73
N GLU A 78 -21.05 21.94 -18.74
CA GLU A 78 -22.52 21.99 -18.65
C GLU A 78 -22.98 20.84 -17.78
N ASP A 79 -23.85 21.15 -16.81
CA ASP A 79 -24.32 20.20 -15.78
C ASP A 79 -23.18 19.45 -15.02
N LYS A 80 -21.99 20.03 -15.00
CA LYS A 80 -20.80 19.54 -14.32
C LYS A 80 -20.40 20.45 -13.17
N LEU A 81 -19.44 19.97 -12.37
CA LEU A 81 -18.83 20.72 -11.27
C LEU A 81 -19.87 21.23 -10.25
N ALA A 82 -20.93 20.43 -10.02
CA ALA A 82 -21.89 20.74 -8.96
C ALA A 82 -21.16 20.89 -7.62
N PHE A 83 -21.13 22.12 -7.10
CA PHE A 83 -20.40 22.46 -5.87
C PHE A 83 -21.09 23.60 -5.13
N GLY A 84 -21.27 23.44 -3.83
CA GLY A 84 -21.92 24.42 -2.99
C GLY A 84 -22.10 23.92 -1.56
N GLU A 85 -22.99 24.55 -0.79
CA GLU A 85 -23.20 24.18 0.62
C GLU A 85 -23.62 22.72 0.83
N ALA A 86 -24.39 22.16 -0.08
CA ALA A 86 -24.85 20.78 -0.01
C ALA A 86 -23.74 19.74 -0.15
N THR A 87 -22.63 20.09 -0.80
CA THR A 87 -21.49 19.21 -1.07
C THR A 87 -20.29 19.48 -0.18
N ILE A 88 -20.42 20.45 0.76
CA ILE A 88 -19.43 20.76 1.78
C ILE A 88 -19.78 20.03 3.06
N HIS A 89 -19.10 18.96 3.36
CA HIS A 89 -19.33 18.10 4.51
C HIS A 89 -18.36 18.44 5.65
N ILE A 90 -18.91 18.95 6.75
CA ILE A 90 -18.11 19.30 7.93
C ILE A 90 -18.12 18.11 8.90
N ILE A 91 -16.93 17.72 9.37
CA ILE A 91 -16.74 16.59 10.27
C ILE A 91 -17.41 16.90 11.62
N PRO A 92 -18.33 16.05 12.12
CA PRO A 92 -18.99 16.24 13.40
C PRO A 92 -18.18 15.65 14.57
N ASP A 93 -18.33 16.22 15.76
CA ASP A 93 -17.88 15.64 17.03
C ASP A 93 -18.85 14.54 17.55
N ALA A 94 -18.60 14.02 18.76
CA ALA A 94 -19.43 13.01 19.39
C ALA A 94 -20.87 13.46 19.67
N LYS A 95 -21.08 14.75 19.83
CA LYS A 95 -22.35 15.36 20.15
C LYS A 95 -23.11 15.86 18.93
N GLY A 96 -22.51 15.70 17.74
CA GLY A 96 -23.03 16.19 16.48
C GLY A 96 -22.71 17.65 16.16
N ASN A 97 -21.89 18.32 16.96
CA ASN A 97 -21.40 19.65 16.63
C ASN A 97 -20.23 19.56 15.65
N TRP A 98 -19.98 20.65 14.93
CA TRP A 98 -18.89 20.71 13.96
C TRP A 98 -17.53 20.83 14.64
N ILE A 99 -16.57 19.95 14.26
CA ILE A 99 -15.18 20.03 14.75
C ILE A 99 -14.50 21.26 14.16
N GLU A 100 -13.94 22.11 15.02
CA GLU A 100 -13.20 23.31 14.59
C GLU A 100 -11.90 22.93 13.89
N ASP A 101 -11.17 21.94 14.42
CA ASP A 101 -9.89 21.45 13.89
C ASP A 101 -9.59 20.04 14.44
N LEU A 102 -8.78 19.26 13.71
CA LEU A 102 -8.35 17.92 14.15
C LEU A 102 -7.12 18.03 15.06
N ARG A 103 -7.28 17.84 16.37
CA ARG A 103 -6.19 18.03 17.35
C ARG A 103 -5.95 16.82 18.26
N SER A 104 -6.85 15.86 18.26
CA SER A 104 -6.76 14.65 19.09
C SER A 104 -6.81 13.38 18.24
N SER A 105 -6.42 12.25 18.85
CA SER A 105 -6.64 10.92 18.25
C SER A 105 -8.11 10.63 18.05
N GLU A 106 -8.98 11.09 18.94
CA GLU A 106 -10.43 10.93 18.83
C GLU A 106 -10.98 11.70 17.63
N ASP A 107 -10.55 12.96 17.41
CA ASP A 107 -10.92 13.74 16.21
C ASP A 107 -10.52 13.01 14.92
N ASN A 108 -9.32 12.44 14.89
CA ASN A 108 -8.85 11.70 13.73
C ASN A 108 -9.68 10.42 13.48
N LEU A 109 -10.08 9.69 14.52
CA LEU A 109 -10.96 8.53 14.37
C LEU A 109 -12.35 8.92 13.85
N ARG A 110 -12.90 10.02 14.35
CA ARG A 110 -14.17 10.57 13.86
C ARG A 110 -14.08 11.02 12.41
N ALA A 111 -12.98 11.68 12.06
CA ALA A 111 -12.71 12.04 10.67
C ALA A 111 -12.64 10.81 9.76
N ALA A 112 -11.98 9.74 10.22
CA ALA A 112 -11.90 8.48 9.48
C ALA A 112 -13.29 7.85 9.27
N ASP A 113 -14.10 7.75 10.32
CA ASP A 113 -15.47 7.23 10.26
C ASP A 113 -16.36 8.08 9.34
N PHE A 114 -16.19 9.39 9.40
CA PHE A 114 -16.95 10.31 8.58
C PHE A 114 -16.54 10.20 7.11
N MET A 115 -15.25 10.21 6.80
CA MET A 115 -14.73 10.03 5.44
C MET A 115 -15.16 8.68 4.86
N LEU A 116 -15.10 7.61 5.64
CA LEU A 116 -15.55 6.29 5.23
C LEU A 116 -17.03 6.31 4.81
N ARG A 117 -17.90 6.94 5.62
CA ARG A 117 -19.32 7.04 5.32
C ARG A 117 -19.59 7.85 4.07
N GLN A 118 -18.90 8.97 3.88
CA GLN A 118 -19.07 9.81 2.70
C GLN A 118 -18.61 9.07 1.43
N LEU A 119 -17.46 8.42 1.46
CA LEU A 119 -16.95 7.65 0.32
C LEU A 119 -17.83 6.46 -0.03
N ARG A 120 -18.43 5.78 0.96
CA ARG A 120 -19.32 4.63 0.72
C ARG A 120 -20.50 4.99 -0.16
N GLN A 121 -21.07 6.17 -0.01
CA GLN A 121 -22.22 6.62 -0.81
C GLN A 121 -21.90 6.55 -2.31
N TYR A 122 -20.65 6.85 -2.68
CA TYR A 122 -20.20 6.83 -4.07
C TYR A 122 -19.58 5.49 -4.48
N THR A 123 -18.79 4.87 -3.61
CA THR A 123 -18.14 3.60 -3.96
C THR A 123 -19.08 2.39 -3.95
N GLU A 124 -20.24 2.47 -3.30
CA GLU A 124 -21.30 1.45 -3.33
C GLU A 124 -22.27 1.65 -4.51
N ALA A 125 -22.31 2.85 -5.10
CA ALA A 125 -23.10 3.14 -6.31
C ALA A 125 -22.35 2.66 -7.57
N SER A 126 -22.99 1.85 -8.39
CA SER A 126 -22.37 1.28 -9.61
C SER A 126 -22.22 2.28 -10.75
N ASP A 127 -22.99 3.37 -10.72
CA ASP A 127 -23.04 4.43 -11.72
C ASP A 127 -22.08 5.60 -11.46
N THR A 128 -21.15 5.44 -10.53
CA THR A 128 -20.16 6.47 -10.17
C THR A 128 -18.73 6.00 -10.32
N VAL A 129 -17.80 6.95 -10.48
CA VAL A 129 -16.34 6.77 -10.34
C VAL A 129 -15.81 7.86 -9.42
N VAL A 130 -14.98 7.50 -8.47
CA VAL A 130 -14.42 8.40 -7.47
C VAL A 130 -13.01 8.86 -7.84
N TYR A 131 -12.81 10.16 -7.85
CA TYR A 131 -11.52 10.82 -7.95
C TYR A 131 -11.21 11.46 -6.59
N ALA A 132 -10.34 10.84 -5.79
CA ALA A 132 -10.01 11.32 -4.46
C ALA A 132 -8.76 12.20 -4.48
N SER A 133 -8.89 13.46 -4.08
CA SER A 133 -7.76 14.40 -3.96
C SER A 133 -7.22 14.41 -2.54
N ILE A 134 -5.93 14.08 -2.39
CA ILE A 134 -5.19 14.14 -1.12
C ILE A 134 -4.29 15.37 -1.00
N ALA A 135 -4.49 16.36 -1.85
CA ALA A 135 -3.63 17.54 -1.92
C ALA A 135 -3.88 18.56 -0.80
N GLY A 136 -5.01 18.52 -0.12
CA GLY A 136 -5.42 19.50 0.89
C GLY A 136 -5.55 18.92 2.30
N GLY A 137 -5.77 19.81 3.28
CA GLY A 137 -6.03 19.44 4.65
C GLY A 137 -4.79 19.20 5.51
N ARG A 138 -5.04 18.75 6.75
CA ARG A 138 -3.96 18.24 7.60
C ARG A 138 -3.41 16.93 7.02
N LYS A 139 -2.14 16.63 7.27
CA LYS A 139 -1.49 15.38 6.82
C LYS A 139 -2.27 14.13 7.21
N SER A 140 -2.89 14.14 8.41
CA SER A 140 -3.75 13.04 8.86
C SER A 140 -5.00 12.88 7.99
N MET A 141 -5.62 13.95 7.52
CA MET A 141 -6.80 13.89 6.63
C MET A 141 -6.45 13.22 5.29
N SER A 142 -5.34 13.61 4.69
CA SER A 142 -4.85 12.99 3.44
C SER A 142 -4.56 11.51 3.63
N ALA A 143 -3.89 11.15 4.74
CA ALA A 143 -3.61 9.75 5.08
C ALA A 143 -4.88 8.93 5.32
N LEU A 144 -5.88 9.50 6.02
CA LEU A 144 -7.16 8.84 6.28
C LEU A 144 -7.98 8.68 5.00
N LEU A 145 -8.01 9.69 4.13
CA LEU A 145 -8.70 9.60 2.84
C LEU A 145 -8.07 8.51 1.96
N LEU A 146 -6.74 8.46 1.87
CA LEU A 146 -6.03 7.39 1.16
C LEU A 146 -6.32 6.01 1.78
N SER A 147 -6.35 5.90 3.10
CA SER A 147 -6.68 4.65 3.79
C SER A 147 -8.13 4.21 3.53
N CYS A 148 -9.09 5.15 3.53
CA CYS A 148 -10.46 4.84 3.14
C CYS A 148 -10.55 4.38 1.68
N MET A 149 -9.82 5.01 0.76
CA MET A 149 -9.74 4.57 -0.64
C MET A 149 -9.10 3.18 -0.76
N THR A 150 -8.06 2.88 0.03
CA THR A 150 -7.46 1.54 0.11
C THR A 150 -8.51 0.47 0.48
N LEU A 151 -9.39 0.81 1.43
CA LEU A 151 -10.45 -0.10 1.88
C LEU A 151 -11.64 -0.20 0.91
N LEU A 152 -12.08 0.92 0.33
CA LEU A 152 -13.34 0.99 -0.41
C LEU A 152 -13.17 1.09 -1.94
N GLY A 153 -12.02 1.55 -2.41
CA GLY A 153 -11.78 1.88 -3.82
C GLY A 153 -11.95 0.70 -4.76
N ARG A 154 -12.57 0.97 -5.90
CA ARG A 154 -12.80 0.04 -7.01
C ARG A 154 -11.69 0.22 -8.05
N GLU A 155 -11.69 -0.60 -9.09
CA GLU A 155 -10.65 -0.62 -10.13
C GLU A 155 -10.48 0.75 -10.82
N ASP A 156 -11.58 1.42 -11.12
CA ASP A 156 -11.59 2.70 -11.84
C ASP A 156 -11.47 3.91 -10.91
N ASP A 157 -11.63 3.74 -9.61
CA ASP A 157 -11.48 4.82 -8.63
C ASP A 157 -10.00 5.22 -8.52
N LYS A 158 -9.74 6.53 -8.46
CA LYS A 158 -8.38 7.07 -8.47
C LYS A 158 -8.10 7.94 -7.25
N VAL A 159 -6.86 7.91 -6.81
CA VAL A 159 -6.32 8.85 -5.83
C VAL A 159 -5.26 9.70 -6.52
N PHE A 160 -5.28 10.98 -6.29
CA PHE A 160 -4.31 11.89 -6.90
C PHE A 160 -3.92 13.04 -5.99
N HIS A 161 -2.80 13.63 -6.33
CA HIS A 161 -2.26 14.85 -5.75
C HIS A 161 -1.99 15.85 -6.87
N VAL A 162 -2.28 17.13 -6.63
CA VAL A 162 -1.92 18.21 -7.54
C VAL A 162 -0.73 18.97 -6.97
N LEU A 163 0.27 19.23 -7.78
CA LEU A 163 1.45 19.96 -7.42
C LEU A 163 1.63 21.15 -8.37
N LEU A 164 1.81 22.32 -7.79
CA LEU A 164 2.15 23.50 -8.55
C LEU A 164 3.65 23.51 -8.92
N PRO A 165 4.04 24.21 -9.99
CA PRO A 165 5.44 24.53 -10.24
C PRO A 165 6.09 25.17 -9.02
N LYS A 166 7.35 24.79 -8.72
CA LYS A 166 8.11 25.26 -7.56
C LYS A 166 8.06 26.77 -7.31
N ASP A 167 8.04 27.54 -8.38
CA ASP A 167 7.99 29.00 -8.31
C ASP A 167 6.64 29.55 -7.81
N LEU A 168 5.60 28.73 -7.79
CA LEU A 168 4.26 29.05 -7.29
C LEU A 168 3.96 28.38 -5.96
N GLU A 169 4.89 27.64 -5.40
CA GLU A 169 4.77 27.12 -4.05
C GLU A 169 4.90 28.25 -3.02
N GLY A 170 4.12 28.17 -1.94
CA GLY A 170 4.13 29.15 -0.87
C GLY A 170 3.15 30.31 -1.09
N ARG A 171 3.49 31.50 -0.56
CA ARG A 171 2.63 32.67 -0.66
C ARG A 171 2.83 33.38 -2.01
N VAL A 172 1.77 33.39 -2.80
CA VAL A 172 1.74 34.02 -4.13
C VAL A 172 0.67 35.11 -4.16
N GLU A 173 0.99 36.26 -4.75
CA GLU A 173 0.08 37.40 -4.92
C GLU A 173 -0.09 37.76 -6.40
N PRO A 174 -1.31 37.95 -6.91
CA PRO A 174 -2.56 37.64 -6.20
C PRO A 174 -2.68 36.14 -5.91
N THR A 175 -3.58 35.73 -4.99
CA THR A 175 -3.81 34.32 -4.68
C THR A 175 -4.11 33.54 -5.95
N MET A 176 -3.34 32.47 -6.21
CA MET A 176 -3.54 31.63 -7.37
C MET A 176 -4.55 30.50 -7.07
N TYR A 177 -5.80 30.76 -7.38
CA TYR A 177 -6.84 29.73 -7.29
C TYR A 177 -6.76 28.70 -8.42
N TYR A 178 -6.51 29.18 -9.64
CA TYR A 178 -6.26 28.38 -10.84
C TYR A 178 -5.45 29.24 -11.83
N PRO A 179 -4.83 28.66 -12.87
CA PRO A 179 -4.12 29.44 -13.90
C PRO A 179 -5.05 30.38 -14.63
N ARG A 180 -4.82 31.68 -14.54
CA ARG A 180 -5.64 32.69 -15.22
C ARG A 180 -4.82 33.39 -16.29
N LYS A 181 -5.31 33.34 -17.51
CA LYS A 181 -4.68 34.03 -18.65
C LYS A 181 -4.59 35.53 -18.40
N GLY A 182 -3.43 36.13 -18.68
CA GLY A 182 -3.20 37.55 -18.50
C GLY A 182 -2.88 37.99 -17.05
N VAL A 183 -2.98 37.12 -16.07
CA VAL A 183 -2.60 37.42 -14.68
C VAL A 183 -1.12 37.11 -14.47
N VAL A 184 -0.43 38.02 -13.74
CA VAL A 184 0.96 37.79 -13.31
C VAL A 184 0.96 37.56 -11.80
N TYR A 185 1.42 36.38 -11.43
CA TYR A 185 1.58 35.97 -10.03
C TYR A 185 3.00 36.31 -9.55
N THR A 186 3.11 36.81 -8.35
CA THR A 186 4.43 37.15 -7.73
C THR A 186 4.61 36.28 -6.49
N ASN A 187 5.65 35.45 -6.48
CA ASN A 187 6.02 34.68 -5.30
C ASN A 187 6.62 35.65 -4.26
N GLN A 188 5.99 35.75 -3.09
CA GLN A 188 6.36 36.73 -2.05
C GLN A 188 7.67 36.37 -1.35
N THR A 189 8.14 35.16 -1.44
CA THR A 189 9.40 34.72 -0.84
C THR A 189 10.58 34.97 -1.77
N THR A 190 10.42 34.73 -3.08
CA THR A 190 11.52 34.82 -4.06
C THR A 190 11.46 36.06 -4.92
N GLY A 191 10.35 36.81 -4.92
CA GLY A 191 10.10 37.95 -5.80
C GLY A 191 9.87 37.56 -7.27
N LYS A 192 9.87 36.26 -7.61
CA LYS A 192 9.74 35.81 -8.99
C LYS A 192 8.32 36.04 -9.52
N LYS A 193 8.24 36.57 -10.74
CA LYS A 193 6.98 36.83 -11.45
C LYS A 193 6.72 35.74 -12.50
N ILE A 194 5.52 35.19 -12.49
CA ILE A 194 5.10 34.07 -13.33
C ILE A 194 3.78 34.41 -13.99
N LYS A 195 3.68 34.21 -15.31
CA LYS A 195 2.44 34.42 -16.07
C LYS A 195 1.50 33.25 -15.88
N GLY A 196 0.23 33.51 -15.61
CA GLY A 196 -0.79 32.49 -15.35
C GLY A 196 -1.05 31.53 -16.50
N ASP A 197 -0.86 31.97 -17.75
CA ASP A 197 -1.01 31.16 -18.95
C ASP A 197 0.05 30.04 -19.10
N LYS A 198 1.07 30.02 -18.26
CA LYS A 198 2.16 29.03 -18.28
C LYS A 198 2.16 28.10 -17.06
N THR A 199 1.14 28.17 -16.23
CA THR A 199 1.12 27.54 -14.91
C THR A 199 0.12 26.39 -14.82
N LEU A 200 0.35 25.30 -15.55
CA LEU A 200 -0.40 24.08 -15.31
C LEU A 200 0.18 23.37 -14.09
N GLY A 201 -0.69 23.10 -13.11
CA GLY A 201 -0.35 22.17 -12.05
C GLY A 201 -0.27 20.75 -12.60
N GLU A 202 0.74 20.00 -12.17
CA GLU A 202 0.85 18.59 -12.55
C GLU A 202 -0.06 17.75 -11.65
N LEU A 203 -0.79 16.83 -12.28
CA LEU A 203 -1.62 15.85 -11.59
C LEU A 203 -0.82 14.55 -11.44
N PHE A 204 -0.58 14.16 -10.20
CA PHE A 204 0.10 12.90 -9.90
C PHE A 204 -0.91 11.88 -9.39
N GLU A 205 -1.13 10.82 -10.16
CA GLU A 205 -1.89 9.67 -9.66
C GLU A 205 -1.07 8.95 -8.60
N VAL A 206 -1.68 8.71 -7.44
CA VAL A 206 -1.07 8.02 -6.31
C VAL A 206 -1.50 6.57 -6.36
N PRO A 207 -0.59 5.62 -6.68
CA PRO A 207 -0.91 4.20 -6.66
C PRO A 207 -1.29 3.77 -5.24
N TYR A 208 -2.33 2.96 -5.10
CA TYR A 208 -2.74 2.42 -3.82
C TYR A 208 -3.25 0.98 -3.95
N VAL A 209 -3.17 0.22 -2.86
CA VAL A 209 -3.67 -1.16 -2.83
C VAL A 209 -5.20 -1.14 -2.68
N ARG A 210 -5.90 -1.83 -3.56
CA ARG A 210 -7.36 -1.99 -3.50
C ARG A 210 -7.70 -3.25 -2.73
N MET A 211 -8.09 -3.09 -1.47
CA MET A 211 -8.39 -4.22 -0.59
C MET A 211 -9.84 -4.70 -0.68
N ARG A 212 -10.71 -3.96 -1.35
CA ARG A 212 -12.15 -4.27 -1.45
C ARG A 212 -12.40 -5.70 -1.96
N GLY A 213 -11.71 -6.14 -3.01
CA GLY A 213 -11.83 -7.49 -3.56
C GLY A 213 -11.46 -8.62 -2.59
N TRP A 214 -10.65 -8.33 -1.56
CA TRP A 214 -10.24 -9.35 -0.59
C TRP A 214 -11.36 -9.74 0.39
N TYR A 215 -12.30 -8.86 0.63
CA TYR A 215 -13.33 -9.05 1.65
C TYR A 215 -14.76 -8.94 1.13
N GLN A 216 -14.99 -8.36 -0.05
CA GLN A 216 -16.34 -8.08 -0.56
C GLN A 216 -17.22 -9.32 -0.60
N GLU A 217 -16.69 -10.45 -1.06
CA GLU A 217 -17.43 -11.72 -1.11
C GLU A 217 -17.63 -12.37 0.26
N LYS A 218 -16.77 -12.01 1.24
CA LYS A 218 -16.77 -12.61 2.58
C LYS A 218 -17.68 -11.88 3.55
N PHE A 219 -18.03 -10.63 3.26
CA PHE A 219 -18.85 -9.81 4.15
C PHE A 219 -20.23 -9.61 3.56
N LYS A 220 -21.27 -10.08 4.27
CA LYS A 220 -22.68 -9.82 3.90
C LYS A 220 -23.01 -8.33 3.93
N SER A 221 -22.38 -7.57 4.81
CA SER A 221 -22.47 -6.12 4.92
C SER A 221 -21.16 -5.53 5.43
N LEU A 222 -20.80 -4.35 4.97
CA LEU A 222 -19.61 -3.65 5.46
C LEU A 222 -19.85 -3.12 6.88
N PRO A 223 -18.84 -3.25 7.77
CA PRO A 223 -18.90 -2.63 9.09
C PRO A 223 -19.15 -1.13 9.03
N PRO A 224 -19.90 -0.56 9.99
CA PRO A 224 -20.31 0.84 9.96
C PRO A 224 -19.17 1.83 10.25
N THR A 225 -18.12 1.40 10.98
CA THR A 225 -17.01 2.26 11.38
C THR A 225 -15.70 1.86 10.75
N TYR A 226 -14.79 2.83 10.61
CA TYR A 226 -13.47 2.64 10.05
C TYR A 226 -12.65 1.60 10.82
N GLN A 227 -12.63 1.68 12.15
CA GLN A 227 -11.90 0.72 12.98
C GLN A 227 -12.45 -0.70 12.87
N MET A 228 -13.77 -0.85 12.87
CA MET A 228 -14.40 -2.16 12.70
C MET A 228 -14.10 -2.75 11.32
N LEU A 229 -14.09 -1.91 10.28
CA LEU A 229 -13.74 -2.37 8.94
C LEU A 229 -12.27 -2.81 8.88
N ILE A 230 -11.33 -2.03 9.41
CA ILE A 230 -9.92 -2.43 9.49
C ILE A 230 -9.76 -3.76 10.22
N SER A 231 -10.29 -3.87 11.44
CA SER A 231 -10.21 -5.10 12.23
C SER A 231 -10.76 -6.28 11.46
N LYS A 232 -11.89 -6.12 10.80
CA LYS A 232 -12.53 -7.20 10.05
C LYS A 232 -11.75 -7.58 8.78
N VAL A 233 -11.20 -6.60 8.07
CA VAL A 233 -10.33 -6.84 6.91
C VAL A 233 -9.06 -7.57 7.33
N GLN A 234 -8.45 -7.20 8.44
CA GLN A 234 -7.27 -7.88 8.99
C GLN A 234 -7.54 -9.36 9.32
N THR A 235 -8.75 -9.72 9.73
CA THR A 235 -9.10 -11.13 10.01
C THR A 235 -9.27 -11.97 8.74
N VAL A 236 -9.59 -11.36 7.61
CA VAL A 236 -9.79 -12.07 6.32
C VAL A 236 -8.67 -11.81 5.33
N ALA A 237 -7.87 -10.78 5.57
CA ALA A 237 -6.64 -10.60 4.82
C ALA A 237 -5.81 -11.90 4.95
N PRO A 238 -5.24 -12.40 3.85
CA PRO A 238 -4.24 -13.43 3.99
C PRO A 238 -3.21 -12.92 5.01
N PRO A 239 -2.69 -13.80 5.90
CA PRO A 239 -1.70 -13.38 6.87
C PRO A 239 -0.68 -12.51 6.15
N ALA A 240 -0.27 -11.38 6.78
CA ALA A 240 0.50 -10.30 6.15
C ALA A 240 1.79 -10.76 5.43
N VAL A 241 2.11 -12.02 5.61
CA VAL A 241 3.08 -12.79 4.83
C VAL A 241 2.35 -14.02 4.30
N ALA A 242 1.91 -13.99 3.06
CA ALA A 242 1.56 -15.20 2.33
C ALA A 242 2.85 -15.98 2.12
N TYR A 243 3.19 -16.84 3.08
CA TYR A 243 4.29 -17.76 2.89
C TYR A 243 3.97 -18.68 1.71
N PRO A 244 4.81 -18.73 0.67
CA PRO A 244 4.58 -19.65 -0.43
C PRO A 244 4.59 -21.10 0.09
N GLU A 245 3.86 -21.95 -0.54
CA GLU A 245 3.97 -23.39 -0.28
C GLU A 245 5.34 -23.87 -0.77
N ILE A 246 6.07 -24.58 0.08
CA ILE A 246 7.37 -25.17 -0.24
C ILE A 246 7.20 -26.69 -0.29
N GLU A 247 7.50 -27.28 -1.43
CA GLU A 247 7.63 -28.74 -1.54
C GLU A 247 9.10 -29.12 -1.64
N ILE A 248 9.51 -30.05 -0.80
CA ILE A 248 10.88 -30.58 -0.77
C ILE A 248 10.79 -32.09 -1.01
N ASP A 249 11.32 -32.56 -2.12
CA ASP A 249 11.53 -33.98 -2.34
C ASP A 249 12.87 -34.38 -1.70
N ALA A 250 12.74 -34.98 -0.53
CA ALA A 250 13.88 -35.32 0.29
C ALA A 250 14.80 -36.39 -0.36
N TRP A 251 14.24 -37.24 -1.25
CA TRP A 251 14.98 -38.28 -1.94
C TRP A 251 15.67 -37.81 -3.20
N ASN A 252 14.99 -37.05 -4.06
CA ASN A 252 15.49 -36.61 -5.34
C ASN A 252 16.20 -35.25 -5.29
N GLY A 253 16.17 -34.55 -4.16
CA GLY A 253 16.77 -33.24 -3.98
C GLY A 253 16.01 -32.10 -4.68
N GLY A 254 14.76 -32.33 -5.07
CA GLY A 254 13.90 -31.34 -5.71
C GLY A 254 13.29 -30.36 -4.70
N VAL A 255 13.27 -29.09 -5.05
CA VAL A 255 12.59 -28.05 -4.27
C VAL A 255 11.70 -27.21 -5.18
N THR A 256 10.45 -27.01 -4.78
CA THR A 256 9.54 -26.07 -5.44
C THR A 256 9.01 -25.06 -4.43
N ILE A 257 8.92 -23.79 -4.85
CA ILE A 257 8.42 -22.68 -4.04
C ILE A 257 7.33 -21.97 -4.83
N GLY A 258 6.10 -21.96 -4.31
CA GLY A 258 4.95 -21.40 -5.03
C GLY A 258 4.73 -22.03 -6.42
N GLY A 259 5.05 -23.33 -6.58
CA GLY A 259 4.95 -24.07 -7.86
C GLY A 259 6.15 -23.89 -8.80
N LEU A 260 7.15 -23.07 -8.47
CA LEU A 260 8.35 -22.88 -9.28
C LEU A 260 9.50 -23.73 -8.75
N SER A 261 10.18 -24.46 -9.64
CA SER A 261 11.37 -25.26 -9.28
C SER A 261 12.56 -24.37 -8.94
N VAL A 262 13.22 -24.69 -7.84
CA VAL A 262 14.39 -23.98 -7.34
C VAL A 262 15.58 -24.92 -7.31
N SER A 263 16.67 -24.52 -7.98
CA SER A 263 17.93 -25.26 -7.93
C SER A 263 18.76 -24.80 -6.74
N LEU A 264 19.03 -25.70 -5.80
CA LEU A 264 19.90 -25.47 -4.66
C LEU A 264 21.17 -26.30 -4.77
N SER A 265 22.28 -25.75 -4.27
CA SER A 265 23.47 -26.57 -4.04
C SER A 265 23.19 -27.59 -2.93
N ARG A 266 23.91 -28.72 -2.96
CA ARG A 266 23.74 -29.80 -1.96
C ARG A 266 23.77 -29.28 -0.51
N PRO A 267 24.72 -28.42 -0.10
CA PRO A 267 24.72 -27.84 1.24
C PRO A 267 23.48 -27.03 1.57
N CYS A 268 23.03 -26.17 0.63
CA CYS A 268 21.82 -25.36 0.82
C CYS A 268 20.56 -26.25 0.91
N PHE A 269 20.49 -27.32 0.12
CA PHE A 269 19.39 -28.27 0.17
C PHE A 269 19.35 -28.99 1.52
N ALA A 270 20.47 -29.48 2.04
CA ALA A 270 20.55 -30.12 3.33
C ALA A 270 20.13 -29.17 4.47
N ALA A 271 20.63 -27.92 4.44
CA ALA A 271 20.23 -26.91 5.42
C ALA A 271 18.71 -26.63 5.37
N LEU A 272 18.14 -26.52 4.16
CA LEU A 272 16.69 -26.33 3.99
C LEU A 272 15.91 -27.53 4.51
N LEU A 273 16.31 -28.75 4.20
CA LEU A 273 15.65 -29.98 4.64
C LEU A 273 15.61 -30.08 6.16
N LEU A 274 16.71 -29.79 6.83
CA LEU A 274 16.82 -29.83 8.29
C LEU A 274 15.98 -28.72 8.95
N LEU A 275 16.03 -27.50 8.43
CA LEU A 275 15.15 -26.41 8.89
C LEU A 275 13.67 -26.76 8.72
N ALA A 276 13.32 -27.38 7.60
CA ALA A 276 11.97 -27.86 7.30
C ALA A 276 11.53 -29.00 8.25
N GLY A 277 12.45 -29.78 8.76
CA GLY A 277 12.23 -30.79 9.79
C GLY A 277 12.09 -30.25 11.21
N GLY A 278 12.13 -28.95 11.40
CA GLY A 278 11.97 -28.29 12.70
C GLY A 278 13.24 -28.17 13.53
N TRP A 279 14.41 -28.37 12.91
CA TRP A 279 15.70 -28.26 13.60
C TRP A 279 16.13 -26.79 13.76
N SER A 280 16.53 -26.41 14.95
CA SER A 280 17.15 -25.10 15.18
C SER A 280 18.57 -25.06 14.58
N VAL A 281 19.09 -23.85 14.33
CA VAL A 281 20.49 -23.70 13.84
C VAL A 281 21.50 -24.32 14.80
N ARG A 282 21.23 -24.31 16.09
CA ARG A 282 22.06 -24.94 17.11
C ARG A 282 22.02 -26.46 17.01
N ASP A 283 20.83 -27.04 16.89
CA ASP A 283 20.65 -28.49 16.72
C ASP A 283 21.30 -28.97 15.41
N LEU A 284 21.20 -28.18 14.36
CA LEU A 284 21.92 -28.40 13.08
C LEU A 284 23.41 -28.50 13.29
N HIS A 285 24.00 -27.56 14.03
CA HIS A 285 25.42 -27.52 14.32
C HIS A 285 25.86 -28.76 15.13
N GLU A 286 25.17 -29.10 16.20
CA GLU A 286 25.47 -30.23 17.04
C GLU A 286 25.35 -31.57 16.30
N ARG A 287 24.33 -31.74 15.43
CA ARG A 287 24.12 -32.97 14.66
C ARG A 287 25.13 -33.12 13.53
N LEU A 288 25.43 -32.07 12.83
CA LEU A 288 26.45 -32.10 11.79
C LEU A 288 27.84 -32.37 12.36
N LEU A 289 28.15 -31.84 13.57
CA LEU A 289 29.37 -32.17 14.30
C LEU A 289 29.38 -33.62 14.78
N ALA A 290 28.26 -34.12 15.32
CA ALA A 290 28.15 -35.49 15.77
C ALA A 290 28.28 -36.50 14.61
N ALA A 291 27.67 -36.21 13.48
CA ALA A 291 27.81 -37.01 12.28
C ALA A 291 29.26 -37.03 11.75
N HIS A 292 29.99 -35.93 11.90
CA HIS A 292 31.40 -35.82 11.47
C HIS A 292 32.36 -36.51 12.47
N GLY A 293 32.11 -36.37 13.78
CA GLY A 293 32.99 -36.92 14.83
C GLY A 293 32.84 -38.43 15.11
N ALA A 294 31.67 -39.00 14.80
CA ALA A 294 31.34 -40.40 15.13
C ALA A 294 31.49 -41.39 13.97
N GLY A 295 32.05 -40.98 12.83
CA GLY A 295 32.19 -41.84 11.66
C GLY A 295 30.85 -42.16 10.98
N GLY A 296 29.82 -41.31 11.21
CA GLY A 296 28.46 -41.48 10.74
C GLY A 296 27.78 -42.78 11.17
N CYS A 297 26.46 -42.84 11.23
CA CYS A 297 25.83 -44.15 11.12
C CYS A 297 26.14 -44.59 9.67
N GLY A 298 26.75 -45.76 9.42
CA GLY A 298 27.12 -46.24 8.07
C GLY A 298 25.98 -46.30 7.06
N ARG A 299 24.87 -45.67 7.34
CA ARG A 299 23.68 -45.54 6.50
C ARG A 299 23.45 -44.12 5.98
N CYS A 300 24.25 -43.13 6.45
CA CYS A 300 24.16 -41.73 6.01
C CYS A 300 25.09 -41.46 4.81
N ASP A 301 25.20 -42.39 3.85
CA ASP A 301 26.02 -42.23 2.64
C ASP A 301 25.67 -40.99 1.83
N TRP A 302 24.44 -40.54 1.88
CA TRP A 302 24.08 -39.28 1.26
C TRP A 302 24.64 -38.04 2.00
N LEU A 303 24.89 -38.12 3.36
CA LEU A 303 25.69 -37.14 4.08
C LEU A 303 27.17 -37.26 3.71
N ALA A 304 27.66 -38.47 3.40
CA ALA A 304 29.00 -38.69 2.94
C ALA A 304 29.26 -38.06 1.55
N THR A 305 28.24 -37.96 0.70
CA THR A 305 28.33 -37.16 -0.53
C THR A 305 28.48 -35.67 -0.28
N PHE A 306 28.22 -35.18 0.93
CA PHE A 306 28.57 -33.84 1.37
C PHE A 306 30.05 -33.76 1.83
N GLN A 307 30.71 -34.85 2.19
CA GLN A 307 32.10 -34.87 2.63
C GLN A 307 33.09 -34.61 1.52
N GLU A 308 32.76 -34.92 0.28
CA GLU A 308 33.64 -34.67 -0.89
C GLU A 308 33.67 -33.20 -1.33
N GLY A 309 32.85 -32.34 -0.74
CA GLY A 309 32.79 -30.93 -1.10
C GLY A 309 32.75 -30.00 0.09
N SER A 310 33.89 -29.62 0.60
CA SER A 310 34.17 -28.38 1.37
C SER A 310 33.46 -28.09 2.70
N LEU A 311 32.25 -28.57 3.01
CA LEU A 311 31.53 -28.22 4.23
C LEU A 311 32.12 -28.83 5.53
N PHE A 312 32.80 -29.97 5.41
CA PHE A 312 33.22 -30.77 6.55
C PHE A 312 34.74 -30.95 6.71
N SER A 313 35.53 -30.39 5.80
CA SER A 313 36.98 -30.55 5.77
C SER A 313 37.74 -29.46 6.53
N ASN A 314 37.04 -28.46 7.13
CA ASN A 314 37.70 -27.33 7.76
C ASN A 314 37.26 -27.16 9.24
N PRO A 315 38.18 -26.94 10.20
CA PRO A 315 37.87 -26.71 11.61
C PRO A 315 37.07 -25.40 11.86
N SER A 316 36.84 -24.54 10.88
CA SER A 316 36.00 -23.35 10.97
C SER A 316 34.54 -23.60 10.54
N PHE A 317 33.98 -24.73 10.95
CA PHE A 317 32.60 -25.15 10.62
C PHE A 317 31.51 -24.07 10.84
N THR A 318 31.68 -23.17 11.79
CA THR A 318 30.77 -22.05 12.06
C THR A 318 30.74 -21.04 10.92
N GLU A 319 31.84 -20.80 10.22
CA GLU A 319 31.89 -19.91 9.05
C GLU A 319 31.20 -20.54 7.84
N ASP A 320 31.41 -21.82 7.61
CA ASP A 320 30.81 -22.55 6.48
C ASP A 320 29.30 -22.67 6.64
N LEU A 321 28.77 -22.92 7.85
CA LEU A 321 27.33 -22.92 8.10
C LEU A 321 26.72 -21.53 7.89
N THR A 322 27.37 -20.50 8.40
CA THR A 322 26.92 -19.11 8.22
C THR A 322 26.89 -18.74 6.74
N LYS A 323 27.90 -19.13 5.99
CA LYS A 323 27.98 -18.92 4.54
C LYS A 323 26.90 -19.72 3.80
N THR A 324 26.66 -20.95 4.17
CA THR A 324 25.61 -21.80 3.59
C THR A 324 24.23 -21.23 3.84
N LEU A 325 23.92 -20.79 5.06
CA LEU A 325 22.64 -20.13 5.36
C LEU A 325 22.48 -18.79 4.63
N SER A 326 23.56 -18.03 4.46
CA SER A 326 23.56 -16.82 3.68
C SER A 326 23.27 -17.08 2.20
N ASN A 327 23.92 -18.09 1.64
CA ASN A 327 23.71 -18.52 0.25
C ASN A 327 22.28 -19.08 0.04
N LEU A 328 21.77 -19.86 0.98
CA LEU A 328 20.41 -20.36 0.94
C LEU A 328 19.40 -19.20 0.92
N ARG A 329 19.55 -18.20 1.80
CA ARG A 329 18.69 -17.00 1.79
C ARG A 329 18.74 -16.27 0.46
N LYS A 330 19.94 -16.09 -0.09
CA LYS A 330 20.13 -15.44 -1.39
C LYS A 330 19.38 -16.19 -2.49
N LYS A 331 19.54 -17.52 -2.56
CA LYS A 331 18.89 -18.37 -3.57
C LYS A 331 17.35 -18.37 -3.45
N LEU A 332 16.83 -18.42 -2.23
CA LEU A 332 15.39 -18.33 -1.97
C LEU A 332 14.83 -16.96 -2.42
N LYS A 333 15.54 -15.87 -2.16
CA LYS A 333 15.17 -14.53 -2.65
C LYS A 333 15.20 -14.42 -4.18
N GLU A 334 16.25 -14.93 -4.81
CA GLU A 334 16.36 -14.97 -6.27
C GLU A 334 15.23 -15.79 -6.93
N SER A 335 14.67 -16.75 -6.20
CA SER A 335 13.52 -17.58 -6.63
C SER A 335 12.15 -16.94 -6.32
N GLY A 336 12.13 -15.65 -5.95
CA GLY A 336 10.89 -14.91 -5.69
C GLY A 336 10.35 -15.04 -4.26
N MET A 337 11.06 -15.71 -3.34
CA MET A 337 10.67 -15.80 -1.94
C MET A 337 11.10 -14.56 -1.15
N SER A 338 10.27 -13.54 -1.11
CA SER A 338 10.52 -12.30 -0.35
C SER A 338 10.68 -12.54 1.17
N THR A 339 10.19 -13.67 1.67
CA THR A 339 10.19 -14.06 3.09
C THR A 339 11.25 -15.11 3.45
N ALA A 340 12.31 -15.21 2.63
CA ALA A 340 13.42 -16.15 2.85
C ALA A 340 14.04 -16.06 4.26
N GLU A 341 14.04 -14.86 4.85
CA GLU A 341 14.56 -14.62 6.19
C GLU A 341 13.70 -15.24 7.31
N ALA A 342 12.41 -15.45 7.06
CA ALA A 342 11.55 -16.11 8.02
C ALA A 342 11.81 -17.62 8.10
N LEU A 343 12.24 -18.24 7.00
CA LEU A 343 12.59 -19.66 6.93
C LEU A 343 14.04 -19.92 7.35
N VAL A 344 14.95 -19.05 6.96
CA VAL A 344 16.39 -19.20 7.24
C VAL A 344 16.80 -18.12 8.24
N PRO A 345 16.97 -18.47 9.53
CA PRO A 345 17.17 -17.50 10.59
C PRO A 345 18.45 -16.70 10.43
N GLN A 346 18.40 -15.44 10.84
CA GLN A 346 19.57 -14.61 11.06
C GLN A 346 19.97 -14.62 12.55
N ARG A 347 21.19 -14.18 12.84
CA ARG A 347 21.70 -14.08 14.21
C ARG A 347 20.72 -13.24 15.06
N GLY A 348 20.13 -13.89 16.07
CA GLY A 348 19.16 -13.26 16.98
C GLY A 348 17.68 -13.35 16.58
N ASN A 349 17.37 -13.78 15.35
CA ASN A 349 15.97 -13.94 14.92
C ASN A 349 15.59 -15.42 14.83
N PRO A 350 14.52 -15.86 15.49
CA PRO A 350 14.02 -17.23 15.38
C PRO A 350 13.43 -17.51 14.01
N VAL A 351 13.30 -18.79 13.66
CA VAL A 351 12.52 -19.20 12.47
C VAL A 351 11.05 -18.88 12.71
N MET A 352 10.46 -18.07 11.82
CA MET A 352 9.05 -17.66 11.89
C MET A 352 8.21 -18.28 10.78
N PHE A 353 8.80 -19.05 9.88
CA PHE A 353 8.09 -19.66 8.78
C PHE A 353 7.19 -20.80 9.29
N PRO A 354 5.89 -20.82 8.94
CA PRO A 354 4.99 -21.87 9.40
C PRO A 354 5.34 -23.20 8.71
N LEU A 355 5.82 -24.15 9.50
CA LEU A 355 6.21 -25.50 9.03
C LEU A 355 5.05 -26.22 8.31
N SER A 356 3.79 -25.90 8.65
CA SER A 356 2.59 -26.41 7.96
C SER A 356 2.51 -26.03 6.47
N ARG A 357 3.30 -25.05 6.02
CA ARG A 357 3.41 -24.67 4.61
C ARG A 357 4.51 -25.42 3.87
N ILE A 358 5.21 -26.32 4.54
CA ILE A 358 6.26 -27.13 3.94
C ILE A 358 5.73 -28.57 3.78
N LYS A 359 5.76 -29.05 2.55
CA LYS A 359 5.44 -30.43 2.21
C LYS A 359 6.73 -31.20 1.96
N LEU A 360 7.03 -32.15 2.84
CA LEU A 360 8.16 -33.06 2.67
C LEU A 360 7.70 -34.32 1.97
N ARG A 361 8.21 -34.57 0.75
CA ARG A 361 7.94 -35.80 -0.01
C ARG A 361 9.11 -36.76 0.14
N ASN A 362 8.81 -38.06 0.12
CA ASN A 362 9.80 -39.14 0.17
C ASN A 362 10.72 -39.12 1.41
N LEU A 363 10.33 -38.45 2.47
CA LEU A 363 11.11 -38.38 3.71
C LEU A 363 11.24 -39.75 4.37
N ASN A 364 10.20 -40.59 4.31
CA ASN A 364 10.21 -41.96 4.83
C ASN A 364 11.33 -42.82 4.20
N ARG A 365 11.63 -42.64 2.90
CA ARG A 365 12.75 -43.32 2.26
C ARG A 365 14.10 -42.97 2.85
N LEU A 366 14.28 -41.72 3.31
CA LEU A 366 15.50 -41.29 4.01
C LEU A 366 15.54 -41.80 5.44
N THR A 367 14.41 -41.76 6.16
CA THR A 367 14.32 -42.25 7.56
C THR A 367 14.47 -43.75 7.66
N GLU A 368 14.07 -44.52 6.63
CA GLU A 368 14.34 -45.97 6.53
C GLU A 368 15.86 -46.25 6.41
N LEU A 369 16.61 -45.31 5.85
CA LEU A 369 18.05 -45.41 5.70
C LEU A 369 18.83 -44.86 6.91
N CYS A 370 18.27 -43.89 7.61
CA CYS A 370 18.96 -43.21 8.70
C CYS A 370 18.00 -42.51 9.67
N ASP A 371 18.06 -42.90 10.96
CA ASP A 371 17.29 -42.28 12.04
C ASP A 371 17.76 -40.84 12.36
N CYS A 372 18.92 -40.44 11.87
CA CYS A 372 19.48 -39.11 12.10
C CYS A 372 18.65 -37.97 11.53
N LEU A 373 17.73 -38.27 10.59
CA LEU A 373 16.86 -37.31 9.90
C LEU A 373 15.40 -37.45 10.29
N ALA A 374 15.08 -38.39 11.20
CA ALA A 374 13.72 -38.48 11.71
C ALA A 374 13.26 -37.13 12.24
N PRO A 375 12.08 -36.63 11.84
CA PRO A 375 11.57 -35.37 12.38
C PRO A 375 11.46 -35.46 13.88
N LYS A 376 11.72 -34.35 14.59
CA LYS A 376 11.41 -34.28 16.02
C LYS A 376 9.91 -34.57 16.18
N SER A 377 9.57 -35.54 17.02
CA SER A 377 8.19 -35.67 17.49
C SER A 377 7.74 -34.35 18.11
N PRO A 378 6.49 -33.91 17.86
CA PRO A 378 5.98 -32.64 18.33
C PRO A 378 6.03 -32.46 19.83
#